data_29809bb3564c9749963953f113ddbe6c
#
_entry.id   29809bb3564c9749963953f113ddbe6c
#
_cell.length_a   1.000
_cell.length_b   1.000
_cell.length_c   1.000
_cell.angle_alpha   90.00
_cell.angle_beta   90.00
_cell.angle_gamma   90.00
#
_symmetry.space_group_name_H-M   'P 1'
#
loop_
_entity.id
_entity.type
_entity.pdbx_description
1 polymer ?
#
loop_
_entity_poly.entity_id
_entity_poly.type
_entity_poly.pdbx_seq_one_letter_code
_entity_poly.pdbx_strand_id
1 'polypeptide(L)'
;QDDMIADVKGYIKGLRFGSEELDLVSLDDKAFQVKMEELDAYFDTLKQEIDLVRKVGYENTSIIEKSEIFFNLCDVATGLAESYSQRIATRLKQFETLTVIDIVILVFMILYELLKALRYAKANRELKSKIYLDEATGLPNKNKCEEILTLEAEQNMAICVFDLNNLRIINNQQGHERGDLYIRSFAKSLRKGVDENQFV
;
A
#
# COMPACT_ATOMS: atom_id res chain seq x y z
N GLN A 1 -11.74 31.52 -46.45
CA GLN A 1 -13.08 31.17 -45.94
C GLN A 1 -13.39 29.69 -46.13
N ASP A 2 -13.04 29.07 -47.27
CA ASP A 2 -13.25 27.63 -47.49
C ASP A 2 -12.34 26.78 -46.60
N ASP A 3 -11.12 27.24 -46.35
CA ASP A 3 -10.20 26.62 -45.41
C ASP A 3 -10.79 26.60 -43.97
N MET A 4 -11.37 27.74 -43.52
CA MET A 4 -12.02 27.81 -42.20
C MET A 4 -13.23 26.88 -42.07
N ILE A 5 -14.01 26.69 -43.14
CA ILE A 5 -15.13 25.74 -43.16
C ILE A 5 -14.62 24.28 -43.07
N ALA A 6 -13.51 23.99 -43.78
CA ALA A 6 -12.86 22.70 -43.71
C ALA A 6 -12.29 22.42 -42.32
N ASP A 7 -11.67 23.42 -41.68
CA ASP A 7 -11.13 23.34 -40.32
C ASP A 7 -12.23 23.03 -39.31
N VAL A 8 -13.36 23.75 -39.35
CA VAL A 8 -14.50 23.48 -38.42
C VAL A 8 -15.01 22.07 -38.60
N LYS A 9 -15.14 21.56 -39.81
CA LYS A 9 -15.54 20.16 -40.02
C LYS A 9 -14.50 19.16 -39.53
N GLY A 10 -13.22 19.49 -39.63
CA GLY A 10 -12.10 18.74 -39.04
C GLY A 10 -12.21 18.66 -37.53
N TYR A 11 -12.48 19.78 -36.85
CA TYR A 11 -12.68 19.81 -35.39
C TYR A 11 -13.89 18.99 -34.95
N ILE A 12 -15.03 19.09 -35.64
CA ILE A 12 -16.23 18.30 -35.33
C ILE A 12 -15.92 16.80 -35.39
N LYS A 13 -15.25 16.36 -36.45
CA LYS A 13 -14.83 14.94 -36.58
C LYS A 13 -13.79 14.53 -35.56
N GLY A 14 -12.82 15.40 -35.28
CA GLY A 14 -11.80 15.16 -34.28
C GLY A 14 -12.41 14.98 -32.88
N LEU A 15 -13.39 15.78 -32.50
CA LEU A 15 -14.13 15.63 -31.23
C LEU A 15 -14.97 14.37 -31.17
N ARG A 16 -15.50 13.87 -32.29
CA ARG A 16 -16.26 12.61 -32.33
C ARG A 16 -15.37 11.37 -32.24
N PHE A 17 -14.30 11.34 -33.01
CA PHE A 17 -13.54 10.12 -33.26
C PHE A 17 -12.10 10.16 -32.71
N GLY A 18 -11.67 11.29 -32.22
CA GLY A 18 -10.28 11.59 -31.93
C GLY A 18 -9.52 12.08 -33.15
N SER A 19 -8.44 12.84 -32.95
CA SER A 19 -7.51 13.28 -33.99
C SER A 19 -6.15 13.52 -33.37
N GLU A 20 -5.14 12.77 -33.78
CA GLU A 20 -3.75 12.97 -33.34
C GLU A 20 -3.21 14.32 -33.86
N GLU A 21 -3.59 14.72 -35.10
CA GLU A 21 -3.16 15.96 -35.71
C GLU A 21 -3.66 17.20 -34.96
N LEU A 22 -4.88 17.14 -34.39
CA LEU A 22 -5.51 18.22 -33.64
C LEU A 22 -5.37 18.06 -32.11
N ASP A 23 -4.65 17.02 -31.64
CA ASP A 23 -4.53 16.65 -30.22
C ASP A 23 -5.90 16.51 -29.51
N LEU A 24 -6.87 15.91 -30.22
CA LEU A 24 -8.23 15.71 -29.75
C LEU A 24 -8.48 14.26 -29.40
N VAL A 25 -9.05 14.03 -28.20
CA VAL A 25 -9.47 12.71 -27.72
C VAL A 25 -10.99 12.60 -27.85
N SER A 26 -11.47 11.48 -28.39
CA SER A 26 -12.91 11.22 -28.45
C SER A 26 -13.47 10.98 -27.04
N LEU A 27 -14.63 11.55 -26.75
CA LEU A 27 -15.33 11.30 -25.50
C LEU A 27 -16.28 10.09 -25.66
N ASP A 28 -16.08 9.07 -24.81
CA ASP A 28 -16.94 7.87 -24.79
C ASP A 28 -18.19 8.15 -23.93
N ASP A 29 -18.98 9.14 -24.34
CA ASP A 29 -20.28 9.47 -23.75
C ASP A 29 -21.35 9.45 -24.85
N LYS A 30 -22.34 8.56 -24.69
CA LYS A 30 -23.37 8.35 -25.70
C LYS A 30 -24.17 9.62 -26.00
N ALA A 31 -24.49 10.43 -24.98
CA ALA A 31 -25.26 11.65 -25.18
C ALA A 31 -24.46 12.69 -25.96
N PHE A 32 -23.16 12.83 -25.64
CA PHE A 32 -22.22 13.67 -26.36
C PHE A 32 -22.09 13.24 -27.83
N GLN A 33 -21.88 11.93 -28.08
CA GLN A 33 -21.70 11.40 -29.42
C GLN A 33 -22.94 11.63 -30.32
N VAL A 34 -24.15 11.42 -29.77
CA VAL A 34 -25.41 11.71 -30.47
C VAL A 34 -25.53 13.19 -30.80
N LYS A 35 -25.17 14.07 -29.86
CA LYS A 35 -25.24 15.53 -30.10
C LYS A 35 -24.19 16.00 -31.13
N MET A 36 -23.00 15.42 -31.10
CA MET A 36 -21.97 15.69 -32.09
C MET A 36 -22.36 15.21 -33.52
N GLU A 37 -23.12 14.13 -33.60
CA GLU A 37 -23.67 13.65 -34.87
C GLU A 37 -24.73 14.62 -35.43
N GLU A 38 -25.62 15.10 -34.58
CA GLU A 38 -26.59 16.14 -34.93
C GLU A 38 -25.89 17.44 -35.40
N LEU A 39 -24.85 17.85 -34.70
CA LEU A 39 -24.04 19.02 -35.00
C LEU A 39 -23.29 18.87 -36.33
N ASP A 40 -22.71 17.71 -36.63
CA ASP A 40 -22.06 17.44 -37.93
C ASP A 40 -23.05 17.51 -39.09
N ALA A 41 -24.24 16.89 -38.93
CA ALA A 41 -25.30 16.94 -39.94
C ALA A 41 -25.84 18.38 -40.17
N TYR A 42 -26.00 19.14 -39.07
CA TYR A 42 -26.47 20.52 -39.15
C TYR A 42 -25.43 21.45 -39.75
N PHE A 43 -24.14 21.20 -39.51
CA PHE A 43 -23.06 21.97 -40.16
C PHE A 43 -23.09 21.88 -41.68
N ASP A 44 -23.43 20.71 -42.25
CA ASP A 44 -23.59 20.57 -43.71
C ASP A 44 -24.77 21.42 -44.22
N THR A 45 -25.83 21.58 -43.44
CA THR A 45 -26.96 22.48 -43.78
C THR A 45 -26.55 23.95 -43.71
N LEU A 46 -25.77 24.34 -42.69
CA LEU A 46 -25.22 25.69 -42.54
C LEU A 46 -24.27 26.01 -43.67
N LYS A 47 -23.45 25.07 -44.13
CA LYS A 47 -22.55 25.23 -45.27
C LYS A 47 -23.30 25.53 -46.57
N GLN A 48 -24.41 24.82 -46.82
CA GLN A 48 -25.27 25.09 -47.99
C GLN A 48 -25.84 26.51 -47.93
N GLU A 49 -26.22 27.01 -46.77
CA GLU A 49 -26.72 28.38 -46.61
C GLU A 49 -25.63 29.43 -46.82
N ILE A 50 -24.40 29.17 -46.37
CA ILE A 50 -23.22 30.01 -46.61
C ILE A 50 -22.99 30.12 -48.13
N ASP A 51 -23.06 29.03 -48.85
CA ASP A 51 -22.92 29.02 -50.31
C ASP A 51 -24.05 29.78 -51.02
N LEU A 52 -25.27 29.75 -50.45
CA LEU A 52 -26.40 30.54 -50.94
C LEU A 52 -26.17 32.04 -50.69
N VAL A 53 -25.71 32.44 -49.52
CA VAL A 53 -25.36 33.84 -49.19
C VAL A 53 -24.33 34.41 -50.18
N ARG A 54 -23.36 33.58 -50.57
CA ARG A 54 -22.34 33.99 -51.57
C ARG A 54 -22.93 34.32 -52.96
N LYS A 55 -24.07 33.68 -53.26
CA LYS A 55 -24.73 33.85 -54.61
C LYS A 55 -25.76 34.96 -54.61
N VAL A 56 -26.58 35.09 -53.59
CA VAL A 56 -27.77 35.95 -53.55
C VAL A 56 -27.71 37.08 -52.53
N GLY A 57 -26.64 37.14 -51.73
CA GLY A 57 -26.53 38.09 -50.63
C GLY A 57 -27.27 37.58 -49.36
N TYR A 58 -26.99 38.21 -48.24
CA TYR A 58 -27.49 37.76 -46.95
C TYR A 58 -28.97 38.08 -46.66
N GLU A 59 -29.52 39.14 -47.30
CA GLU A 59 -30.89 39.63 -47.05
C GLU A 59 -32.00 38.63 -47.43
N ASN A 60 -31.70 37.72 -48.38
CA ASN A 60 -32.64 36.71 -48.87
C ASN A 60 -32.31 35.31 -48.42
N THR A 61 -31.63 35.17 -47.26
CA THR A 61 -31.18 33.88 -46.72
C THR A 61 -31.53 33.74 -45.25
N SER A 62 -31.56 32.50 -44.76
CA SER A 62 -31.80 32.16 -43.33
C SER A 62 -30.50 32.00 -42.55
N ILE A 63 -29.40 32.62 -42.99
CA ILE A 63 -28.06 32.39 -42.41
C ILE A 63 -28.00 32.75 -40.94
N ILE A 64 -28.67 33.82 -40.49
CA ILE A 64 -28.68 34.28 -39.10
C ILE A 64 -29.37 33.22 -38.24
N GLU A 65 -30.57 32.80 -38.58
CA GLU A 65 -31.32 31.78 -37.84
C GLU A 65 -30.57 30.46 -37.77
N LYS A 66 -30.00 30.01 -38.88
CA LYS A 66 -29.22 28.75 -38.91
C LYS A 66 -27.94 28.83 -38.13
N SER A 67 -27.29 29.99 -38.11
CA SER A 67 -26.09 30.18 -37.27
C SER A 67 -26.44 30.16 -35.78
N GLU A 68 -27.56 30.74 -35.35
CA GLU A 68 -28.01 30.67 -33.94
C GLU A 68 -28.31 29.25 -33.51
N ILE A 69 -28.97 28.46 -34.38
CA ILE A 69 -29.23 27.04 -34.10
C ILE A 69 -27.91 26.26 -33.99
N PHE A 70 -26.95 26.50 -34.87
CA PHE A 70 -25.64 25.88 -34.82
C PHE A 70 -24.89 26.20 -33.50
N PHE A 71 -24.89 27.47 -33.08
CA PHE A 71 -24.30 27.90 -31.82
C PHE A 71 -24.96 27.22 -30.63
N ASN A 72 -26.30 27.09 -30.60
CA ASN A 72 -27.02 26.36 -29.55
C ASN A 72 -26.64 24.87 -29.52
N LEU A 73 -26.43 24.24 -30.68
CA LEU A 73 -25.95 22.84 -30.72
C LEU A 73 -24.53 22.72 -30.17
N CYS A 74 -23.64 23.70 -30.46
CA CYS A 74 -22.31 23.75 -29.88
C CYS A 74 -22.34 23.89 -28.35
N ASP A 75 -23.16 24.79 -27.81
CA ASP A 75 -23.31 25.02 -26.38
C ASP A 75 -23.81 23.76 -25.66
N VAL A 76 -24.81 23.08 -26.24
CA VAL A 76 -25.31 21.81 -25.68
C VAL A 76 -24.21 20.73 -25.71
N ALA A 77 -23.46 20.63 -26.81
CA ALA A 77 -22.37 19.65 -26.90
C ALA A 77 -21.27 19.93 -25.86
N THR A 78 -20.91 21.22 -25.70
CA THR A 78 -19.94 21.66 -24.70
C THR A 78 -20.40 21.32 -23.27
N GLY A 79 -21.67 21.59 -22.93
CA GLY A 79 -22.24 21.25 -21.62
C GLY A 79 -22.26 19.72 -21.34
N LEU A 80 -22.49 18.90 -22.38
CA LEU A 80 -22.40 17.45 -22.27
C LEU A 80 -20.96 16.99 -22.04
N ALA A 81 -19.99 17.55 -22.72
CA ALA A 81 -18.57 17.26 -22.54
C ALA A 81 -18.10 17.65 -21.13
N GLU A 82 -18.50 18.83 -20.64
CA GLU A 82 -18.20 19.28 -19.27
C GLU A 82 -18.82 18.35 -18.23
N SER A 83 -20.09 18.00 -18.39
CA SER A 83 -20.77 17.07 -17.50
C SER A 83 -20.11 15.69 -17.46
N TYR A 84 -19.64 15.19 -18.60
CA TYR A 84 -18.88 13.94 -18.68
C TYR A 84 -17.56 14.06 -17.93
N SER A 85 -16.80 15.12 -18.17
CA SER A 85 -15.52 15.38 -17.48
C SER A 85 -15.69 15.45 -15.96
N GLN A 86 -16.73 16.15 -15.47
CA GLN A 86 -17.04 16.24 -14.05
C GLN A 86 -17.41 14.88 -13.44
N ARG A 87 -18.18 14.05 -14.17
CA ARG A 87 -18.51 12.68 -13.71
C ARG A 87 -17.26 11.82 -13.59
N ILE A 88 -16.33 11.88 -14.56
CA ILE A 88 -15.07 11.14 -14.51
C ILE A 88 -14.21 11.64 -13.34
N ALA A 89 -14.04 12.94 -13.18
CA ALA A 89 -13.29 13.53 -12.08
C ALA A 89 -13.83 13.10 -10.70
N THR A 90 -15.15 13.09 -10.55
CA THR A 90 -15.81 12.65 -9.32
C THR A 90 -15.55 11.16 -9.02
N ARG A 91 -15.65 10.29 -10.04
CA ARG A 91 -15.33 8.87 -9.89
C ARG A 91 -13.86 8.64 -9.52
N LEU A 92 -12.94 9.33 -10.18
CA LEU A 92 -11.50 9.24 -9.87
C LEU A 92 -11.24 9.63 -8.41
N LYS A 93 -11.85 10.72 -7.94
CA LYS A 93 -11.73 11.16 -6.55
C LYS A 93 -12.29 10.12 -5.54
N GLN A 94 -13.39 9.44 -5.90
CA GLN A 94 -13.92 8.36 -5.08
C GLN A 94 -12.96 7.17 -5.01
N PHE A 95 -12.38 6.76 -6.13
CA PHE A 95 -11.36 5.70 -6.17
C PHE A 95 -10.13 6.06 -5.35
N GLU A 96 -9.63 7.29 -5.49
CA GLU A 96 -8.52 7.78 -4.69
C GLU A 96 -8.81 7.69 -3.19
N THR A 97 -9.98 8.13 -2.76
CA THR A 97 -10.40 8.08 -1.35
C THR A 97 -10.48 6.63 -0.82
N LEU A 98 -11.05 5.71 -1.61
CA LEU A 98 -11.12 4.29 -1.26
C LEU A 98 -9.72 3.68 -1.13
N THR A 99 -8.82 3.98 -2.06
CA THR A 99 -7.44 3.50 -2.03
C THR A 99 -6.69 3.96 -0.77
N VAL A 100 -6.88 5.22 -0.37
CA VAL A 100 -6.29 5.74 0.87
C VAL A 100 -6.82 4.99 2.09
N ILE A 101 -8.12 4.72 2.15
CA ILE A 101 -8.74 3.95 3.25
C ILE A 101 -8.14 2.54 3.31
N ASP A 102 -8.02 1.84 2.17
CA ASP A 102 -7.44 0.51 2.10
C ASP A 102 -5.99 0.48 2.59
N ILE A 103 -5.18 1.46 2.19
CA ILE A 103 -3.79 1.59 2.66
C ILE A 103 -3.75 1.78 4.18
N VAL A 104 -4.60 2.62 4.75
CA VAL A 104 -4.67 2.84 6.20
C VAL A 104 -5.02 1.55 6.94
N ILE A 105 -6.03 0.80 6.46
CA ILE A 105 -6.42 -0.48 7.03
C ILE A 105 -5.23 -1.47 6.99
N LEU A 106 -4.53 -1.55 5.87
CA LEU A 106 -3.39 -2.44 5.68
C LEU A 106 -2.25 -2.11 6.64
N VAL A 107 -1.94 -0.82 6.84
CA VAL A 107 -0.94 -0.37 7.82
C VAL A 107 -1.34 -0.78 9.24
N PHE A 108 -2.61 -0.61 9.64
CA PHE A 108 -3.08 -1.05 10.94
C PHE A 108 -2.99 -2.57 11.13
N MET A 109 -3.30 -3.36 10.11
CA MET A 109 -3.14 -4.82 10.15
C MET A 109 -1.68 -5.23 10.36
N ILE A 110 -0.76 -4.61 9.60
CA ILE A 110 0.68 -4.89 9.74
C ILE A 110 1.16 -4.54 11.16
N LEU A 111 0.78 -3.37 11.67
CA LEU A 111 1.14 -2.94 13.01
C LEU A 111 0.60 -3.91 14.10
N TYR A 112 -0.64 -4.36 13.95
CA TYR A 112 -1.24 -5.35 14.84
C TYR A 112 -0.47 -6.68 14.85
N GLU A 113 -0.14 -7.23 13.68
CA GLU A 113 0.65 -8.46 13.58
C GLU A 113 2.07 -8.30 14.15
N LEU A 114 2.70 -7.15 13.94
CA LEU A 114 4.01 -6.85 14.51
C LEU A 114 3.96 -6.83 16.05
N LEU A 115 2.99 -6.13 16.63
CA LEU A 115 2.81 -6.08 18.08
C LEU A 115 2.53 -7.47 18.67
N LYS A 116 1.74 -8.28 17.98
CA LYS A 116 1.45 -9.66 18.36
C LYS A 116 2.73 -10.51 18.31
N ALA A 117 3.51 -10.42 17.25
CA ALA A 117 4.78 -11.12 17.12
C ALA A 117 5.78 -10.77 18.25
N LEU A 118 5.87 -9.49 18.60
CA LEU A 118 6.71 -9.02 19.71
C LEU A 118 6.25 -9.61 21.06
N ARG A 119 4.94 -9.65 21.31
CA ARG A 119 4.39 -10.29 22.54
C ARG A 119 4.70 -11.78 22.60
N TYR A 120 4.52 -12.50 21.49
CA TYR A 120 4.87 -13.93 21.42
C TYR A 120 6.37 -14.17 21.59
N ALA A 121 7.23 -13.35 20.99
CA ALA A 121 8.67 -13.46 21.16
C ALA A 121 9.10 -13.26 22.63
N LYS A 122 8.49 -12.28 23.32
CA LYS A 122 8.74 -12.05 24.76
C LYS A 122 8.29 -13.24 25.61
N ALA A 123 7.05 -13.69 25.43
CA ALA A 123 6.50 -14.85 26.16
C ALA A 123 7.33 -16.12 25.93
N ASN A 124 7.77 -16.35 24.70
CA ASN A 124 8.60 -17.52 24.38
C ASN A 124 9.99 -17.45 25.03
N ARG A 125 10.60 -16.24 25.13
CA ARG A 125 11.86 -16.05 25.87
C ARG A 125 11.69 -16.34 27.36
N GLU A 126 10.62 -15.83 27.98
CA GLU A 126 10.32 -16.07 29.39
C GLU A 126 10.07 -17.57 29.66
N LEU A 127 9.34 -18.25 28.78
CA LEU A 127 9.08 -19.66 28.86
C LEU A 127 10.37 -20.50 28.74
N LYS A 128 11.21 -20.17 27.73
CA LYS A 128 12.53 -20.83 27.55
C LYS A 128 13.42 -20.63 28.77
N SER A 129 13.46 -19.42 29.34
CA SER A 129 14.21 -19.13 30.55
C SER A 129 13.77 -20.03 31.72
N LYS A 130 12.46 -20.17 31.95
CA LYS A 130 11.94 -21.05 33.02
C LYS A 130 12.20 -22.53 32.78
N ILE A 131 12.25 -22.97 31.53
CA ILE A 131 12.48 -24.38 31.18
C ILE A 131 13.96 -24.77 31.31
N TYR A 132 14.87 -23.86 30.92
CA TYR A 132 16.27 -24.18 30.71
C TYR A 132 17.26 -23.51 31.66
N LEU A 133 16.82 -22.56 32.48
CA LEU A 133 17.69 -21.90 33.47
C LEU A 133 17.26 -22.20 34.89
N ASP A 134 18.24 -22.25 35.77
CA ASP A 134 18.05 -22.33 37.23
C ASP A 134 17.78 -20.90 37.76
N GLU A 135 16.68 -20.71 38.49
CA GLU A 135 16.26 -19.40 39.00
C GLU A 135 17.26 -18.78 39.98
N ALA A 136 17.95 -19.62 40.76
CA ALA A 136 18.86 -19.11 41.79
C ALA A 136 20.18 -18.60 41.21
N THR A 137 20.72 -19.29 40.24
CA THR A 137 22.06 -19.04 39.69
C THR A 137 22.08 -18.38 38.32
N GLY A 138 20.98 -18.51 37.55
CA GLY A 138 20.89 -18.13 36.17
C GLY A 138 21.75 -18.98 35.21
N LEU A 139 22.31 -20.09 35.71
CA LEU A 139 23.00 -21.09 34.87
C LEU A 139 21.96 -22.03 34.24
N PRO A 140 22.32 -22.71 33.14
CA PRO A 140 21.55 -23.83 32.60
C PRO A 140 21.18 -24.85 33.65
N ASN A 141 19.93 -25.25 33.67
CA ASN A 141 19.44 -26.25 34.59
C ASN A 141 19.61 -27.68 34.03
N LYS A 142 19.16 -28.66 34.80
CA LYS A 142 19.23 -30.09 34.43
C LYS A 142 18.65 -30.37 33.04
N ASN A 143 17.49 -29.75 32.69
CA ASN A 143 16.86 -29.98 31.40
C ASN A 143 17.74 -29.53 30.22
N LYS A 144 18.41 -28.38 30.38
CA LYS A 144 19.35 -27.88 29.35
C LYS A 144 20.60 -28.77 29.27
N CYS A 145 21.11 -29.25 30.41
CA CYS A 145 22.22 -30.19 30.43
C CYS A 145 21.89 -31.48 29.66
N GLU A 146 20.73 -32.08 29.95
CA GLU A 146 20.28 -33.30 29.25
C GLU A 146 20.09 -33.08 27.74
N GLU A 147 19.55 -31.96 27.33
CA GLU A 147 19.41 -31.60 25.90
C GLU A 147 20.78 -31.54 25.20
N ILE A 148 21.76 -30.84 25.78
CA ILE A 148 23.10 -30.74 25.23
C ILE A 148 23.80 -32.09 25.16
N LEU A 149 23.76 -32.85 26.23
CA LEU A 149 24.36 -34.18 26.24
C LEU A 149 23.74 -35.12 25.19
N THR A 150 22.47 -34.97 24.91
CA THR A 150 21.78 -35.75 23.86
C THR A 150 22.14 -35.30 22.46
N LEU A 151 22.23 -33.99 22.23
CA LEU A 151 22.53 -33.43 20.90
C LEU A 151 24.00 -33.61 20.48
N GLU A 152 24.91 -33.58 21.47
CA GLU A 152 26.36 -33.63 21.21
C GLU A 152 26.98 -34.98 21.58
N ALA A 153 26.17 -36.02 21.80
CA ALA A 153 26.63 -37.36 22.21
C ALA A 153 27.65 -38.00 21.24
N GLU A 154 27.66 -37.55 19.99
CA GLU A 154 28.59 -38.03 18.97
C GLU A 154 29.92 -37.22 18.88
N GLN A 155 30.03 -36.14 19.67
CA GLN A 155 31.23 -35.30 19.67
C GLN A 155 32.18 -35.69 20.81
N ASN A 156 33.50 -35.50 20.59
CA ASN A 156 34.50 -35.66 21.64
C ASN A 156 34.36 -34.51 22.65
N MET A 157 33.69 -34.75 23.78
CA MET A 157 33.54 -33.79 24.86
C MET A 157 34.17 -34.26 26.14
N ALA A 158 34.64 -33.34 26.97
CA ALA A 158 35.06 -33.58 28.34
C ALA A 158 33.98 -33.06 29.30
N ILE A 159 33.54 -33.88 30.25
CA ILE A 159 32.56 -33.51 31.25
C ILE A 159 33.28 -33.32 32.58
N CYS A 160 33.13 -32.16 33.19
CA CYS A 160 33.63 -31.85 34.53
C CYS A 160 32.46 -31.70 35.50
N VAL A 161 32.53 -32.40 36.64
CA VAL A 161 31.55 -32.29 37.71
C VAL A 161 32.19 -31.56 38.90
N PHE A 162 31.51 -30.56 39.38
CA PHE A 162 31.96 -29.74 40.51
C PHE A 162 30.98 -29.92 41.65
N ASP A 163 31.54 -30.08 42.90
CA ASP A 163 30.77 -30.12 44.14
C ASP A 163 31.18 -28.99 45.06
N LEU A 164 30.21 -28.39 45.76
CA LEU A 164 30.41 -27.31 46.70
C LEU A 164 30.65 -27.85 48.09
N ASN A 165 31.91 -27.78 48.52
CA ASN A 165 32.30 -28.22 49.85
C ASN A 165 31.70 -27.33 50.96
N ASN A 166 31.34 -27.92 52.07
CA ASN A 166 30.89 -27.25 53.29
C ASN A 166 29.58 -26.44 53.19
N LEU A 167 28.79 -26.59 52.13
CA LEU A 167 27.52 -25.87 51.98
C LEU A 167 26.57 -26.12 53.16
N ARG A 168 26.52 -27.38 53.64
CA ARG A 168 25.70 -27.76 54.79
C ARG A 168 26.17 -27.05 56.08
N ILE A 169 27.47 -26.87 56.26
CA ILE A 169 28.03 -26.18 57.43
C ILE A 169 27.65 -24.69 57.36
N ILE A 170 27.78 -24.07 56.20
CA ILE A 170 27.40 -22.69 55.98
C ILE A 170 25.92 -22.47 56.27
N ASN A 171 25.05 -23.35 55.75
CA ASN A 171 23.61 -23.27 55.98
C ASN A 171 23.26 -23.40 57.50
N ASN A 172 23.91 -24.31 58.18
CA ASN A 172 23.64 -24.55 59.61
C ASN A 172 24.17 -23.44 60.53
N GLN A 173 25.30 -22.83 60.17
CA GLN A 173 25.95 -21.80 61.02
C GLN A 173 25.53 -20.36 60.66
N GLN A 174 25.25 -20.11 59.42
CA GLN A 174 25.01 -18.74 58.90
C GLN A 174 23.66 -18.53 58.22
N GLY A 175 22.84 -19.60 58.15
CA GLY A 175 21.52 -19.60 57.57
C GLY A 175 21.52 -19.84 56.04
N HIS A 176 20.35 -20.18 55.52
CA HIS A 176 20.15 -20.55 54.12
C HIS A 176 20.49 -19.38 53.15
N GLU A 177 20.23 -18.12 53.53
CA GLU A 177 20.56 -16.98 52.72
C GLU A 177 22.07 -16.89 52.38
N ARG A 178 22.92 -17.25 53.34
CA ARG A 178 24.38 -17.31 53.13
C ARG A 178 24.78 -18.47 52.22
N GLY A 179 24.13 -19.61 52.36
CA GLY A 179 24.32 -20.72 51.45
C GLY A 179 23.93 -20.39 50.00
N ASP A 180 22.82 -19.71 49.83
CA ASP A 180 22.37 -19.23 48.51
C ASP A 180 23.37 -18.23 47.88
N LEU A 181 23.91 -17.30 48.67
CA LEU A 181 24.97 -16.42 48.23
C LEU A 181 26.24 -17.18 47.83
N TYR A 182 26.58 -18.23 48.56
CA TYR A 182 27.73 -19.07 48.24
C TYR A 182 27.53 -19.82 46.92
N ILE A 183 26.36 -20.43 46.70
CA ILE A 183 25.98 -21.08 45.44
C ILE A 183 26.05 -20.08 44.26
N ARG A 184 25.45 -18.89 44.42
CA ARG A 184 25.45 -17.85 43.37
C ARG A 184 26.87 -17.36 43.06
N SER A 185 27.72 -17.20 44.07
CA SER A 185 29.11 -16.77 43.88
C SER A 185 29.92 -17.80 43.11
N PHE A 186 29.72 -19.09 43.43
CA PHE A 186 30.35 -20.19 42.70
C PHE A 186 29.89 -20.25 41.25
N ALA A 187 28.57 -20.19 41.01
CA ALA A 187 27.99 -20.14 39.67
C ALA A 187 28.55 -19.00 38.82
N LYS A 188 28.70 -17.82 39.44
CA LYS A 188 29.31 -16.64 38.79
C LYS A 188 30.78 -16.86 38.42
N SER A 189 31.50 -17.59 39.30
CA SER A 189 32.91 -17.92 39.06
C SER A 189 33.07 -18.94 37.93
N LEU A 190 32.24 -19.97 37.90
CA LEU A 190 32.19 -20.93 36.79
C LEU A 190 31.91 -20.24 35.47
N ARG A 191 30.88 -19.38 35.40
CA ARG A 191 30.52 -18.67 34.20
C ARG A 191 31.63 -17.74 33.66
N LYS A 192 32.47 -17.20 34.55
CA LYS A 192 33.62 -16.39 34.16
C LYS A 192 34.82 -17.21 33.67
N GLY A 193 34.90 -18.49 34.08
CA GLY A 193 36.00 -19.38 33.76
C GLY A 193 35.80 -20.20 32.50
N VAL A 194 34.62 -20.11 31.85
CA VAL A 194 34.33 -20.85 30.63
C VAL A 194 34.42 -19.94 29.40
N ASP A 195 34.95 -20.48 28.32
CA ASP A 195 35.05 -19.84 27.02
C ASP A 195 33.77 -20.04 26.16
N GLU A 196 33.70 -19.40 25.01
CA GLU A 196 32.53 -19.48 24.11
C GLU A 196 32.19 -20.89 23.62
N ASN A 197 33.20 -21.80 23.60
CA ASN A 197 33.06 -23.21 23.20
C ASN A 197 32.79 -24.14 24.36
N GLN A 198 32.62 -23.64 25.56
CA GLN A 198 32.40 -24.40 26.78
C GLN A 198 31.02 -24.09 27.34
N PHE A 199 30.37 -25.13 27.87
CA PHE A 199 29.05 -25.04 28.48
C PHE A 199 29.14 -25.27 30.00
N VAL A 200 28.48 -24.39 30.77
CA VAL A 200 28.34 -24.53 32.20
C VAL A 200 26.92 -24.29 32.66
#